data_2abb2e7f2231374db7d59de835ab24ac
#
_entry.id   2abb2e7f2231374db7d59de835ab24ac
#
_cell.length_a   1.000
_cell.length_b   1.000
_cell.length_c   1.000
_cell.angle_alpha   90.00
_cell.angle_beta   90.00
_cell.angle_gamma   90.00
#
_symmetry.space_group_name_H-M   'P 1'
#
loop_
_entity.id
_entity.type
_entity.pdbx_description
1 polymer ?
#
loop_
_entity_poly.entity_id
_entity_poly.type
_entity_poly.pdbx_seq_one_letter_code
_entity_poly.pdbx_strand_id
1 'polypeptide(L)'
;MFNRLKDERGFTLIELLVVVLIIGILAAVALPTFLGQRDKGFDADAKSNARNVQTLVESCGIANAGDFTNCTTAAQLGDPSAPIGAGAGKVAITGAGQDAYVITATSKSKSGATNKTFVITKSIAAGSVKTATGGASW
;
A
#
# COMPACT_ATOMS: atom_id res chain seq x y z
N MET A 1 9.94 2.44 -67.01
CA MET A 1 8.89 3.15 -66.28
C MET A 1 8.10 2.12 -65.50
N PHE A 2 8.43 1.92 -64.22
CA PHE A 2 7.73 0.94 -63.35
C PHE A 2 6.65 1.69 -62.56
N ASN A 3 5.41 1.51 -63.00
CA ASN A 3 4.23 1.99 -62.27
C ASN A 3 3.95 0.98 -61.17
N ARG A 4 4.46 1.21 -59.93
CA ARG A 4 4.01 0.52 -58.73
C ARG A 4 2.62 1.05 -58.39
N LEU A 5 1.60 0.30 -58.78
CA LEU A 5 0.27 0.47 -58.24
C LEU A 5 0.35 0.23 -56.70
N LYS A 6 0.35 1.28 -55.92
CA LYS A 6 0.15 1.21 -54.49
C LYS A 6 -1.25 0.64 -54.27
N ASP A 7 -1.30 -0.60 -53.81
CA ASP A 7 -2.53 -1.25 -53.35
C ASP A 7 -2.94 -0.57 -52.01
N GLU A 8 -3.62 0.56 -52.11
CA GLU A 8 -4.16 1.29 -50.96
C GLU A 8 -5.44 0.57 -50.50
N ARG A 9 -5.25 -0.56 -49.81
CA ARG A 9 -6.34 -1.22 -49.10
C ARG A 9 -6.63 -0.43 -47.87
N GLY A 10 -7.63 0.45 -47.93
CA GLY A 10 -8.18 1.13 -46.76
C GLY A 10 -8.93 0.14 -45.86
N PHE A 11 -8.87 0.36 -44.55
CA PHE A 11 -9.69 -0.36 -43.57
C PHE A 11 -11.18 -0.13 -43.84
N THR A 12 -11.96 -1.18 -43.74
CA THR A 12 -13.43 -1.06 -43.84
C THR A 12 -13.98 -0.53 -42.51
N LEU A 13 -15.10 0.20 -42.56
CA LEU A 13 -15.77 0.71 -41.38
C LEU A 13 -16.20 -0.43 -40.42
N ILE A 14 -16.59 -1.59 -41.00
CA ILE A 14 -16.99 -2.76 -40.19
C ILE A 14 -15.82 -3.39 -39.44
N GLU A 15 -14.61 -3.44 -40.05
CA GLU A 15 -13.42 -3.94 -39.37
C GLU A 15 -13.07 -3.11 -38.15
N LEU A 16 -13.15 -1.78 -38.26
CA LEU A 16 -12.91 -0.89 -37.16
C LEU A 16 -13.99 -1.06 -36.05
N LEU A 17 -15.26 -1.15 -36.48
CA LEU A 17 -16.38 -1.27 -35.52
C LEU A 17 -16.31 -2.57 -34.72
N VAL A 18 -15.99 -3.70 -35.34
CA VAL A 18 -15.84 -5.00 -34.68
C VAL A 18 -14.69 -4.96 -33.68
N VAL A 19 -13.56 -4.35 -34.03
CA VAL A 19 -12.39 -4.24 -33.14
C VAL A 19 -12.72 -3.42 -31.89
N VAL A 20 -13.36 -2.25 -32.03
CA VAL A 20 -13.73 -1.42 -30.86
C VAL A 20 -14.79 -2.09 -30.01
N LEU A 21 -15.70 -2.88 -30.59
CA LEU A 21 -16.68 -3.66 -29.86
C LEU A 21 -16.00 -4.72 -29.00
N ILE A 22 -15.06 -5.47 -29.55
CA ILE A 22 -14.31 -6.51 -28.82
C ILE A 22 -13.50 -5.89 -27.68
N ILE A 23 -12.78 -4.78 -27.94
CA ILE A 23 -12.02 -4.06 -26.92
C ILE A 23 -12.95 -3.58 -25.79
N GLY A 24 -14.13 -3.05 -26.14
CA GLY A 24 -15.12 -2.59 -25.16
C GLY A 24 -15.58 -3.71 -24.22
N ILE A 25 -15.90 -4.89 -24.76
CA ILE A 25 -16.31 -6.06 -23.99
C ILE A 25 -15.17 -6.54 -23.07
N LEU A 26 -13.96 -6.66 -23.60
CA LEU A 26 -12.80 -7.10 -22.81
C LEU A 26 -12.46 -6.10 -21.69
N ALA A 27 -12.51 -4.80 -21.98
CA ALA A 27 -12.27 -3.76 -20.99
C ALA A 27 -13.32 -3.77 -19.87
N ALA A 28 -14.59 -4.00 -20.19
CA ALA A 28 -15.67 -4.05 -19.22
C ALA A 28 -15.47 -5.14 -18.13
N VAL A 29 -14.85 -6.26 -18.49
CA VAL A 29 -14.54 -7.35 -17.57
C VAL A 29 -13.19 -7.13 -16.85
N ALA A 30 -12.19 -6.60 -17.54
CA ALA A 30 -10.83 -6.47 -17.04
C ALA A 30 -10.67 -5.33 -16.01
N LEU A 31 -11.34 -4.19 -16.19
CA LEU A 31 -11.19 -3.03 -15.33
C LEU A 31 -11.54 -3.27 -13.86
N PRO A 32 -12.68 -3.87 -13.48
CA PRO A 32 -13.01 -4.09 -12.07
C PRO A 32 -12.04 -5.04 -11.39
N THR A 33 -11.56 -6.07 -12.08
CA THR A 33 -10.59 -7.02 -11.50
C THR A 33 -9.23 -6.37 -11.30
N PHE A 34 -8.79 -5.51 -12.22
CA PHE A 34 -7.53 -4.78 -12.11
C PHE A 34 -7.52 -3.81 -10.90
N LEU A 35 -8.61 -3.07 -10.67
CA LEU A 35 -8.73 -2.17 -9.52
C LEU A 35 -8.63 -2.93 -8.19
N GLY A 36 -9.29 -4.09 -8.08
CA GLY A 36 -9.19 -4.92 -6.88
C GLY A 36 -7.78 -5.46 -6.61
N GLN A 37 -7.01 -5.79 -7.65
CA GLN A 37 -5.61 -6.23 -7.50
C GLN A 37 -4.69 -5.09 -7.06
N ARG A 38 -4.90 -3.89 -7.59
CA ARG A 38 -4.18 -2.69 -7.17
C ARG A 38 -4.37 -2.39 -5.69
N ASP A 39 -5.60 -2.50 -5.20
CA ASP A 39 -5.90 -2.28 -3.78
C ASP A 39 -5.21 -3.30 -2.87
N LYS A 40 -5.16 -4.56 -3.28
CA LYS A 40 -4.37 -5.59 -2.56
C LYS A 40 -2.88 -5.26 -2.52
N GLY A 41 -2.33 -4.69 -3.60
CA GLY A 41 -0.96 -4.20 -3.62
C GLY A 41 -0.72 -3.10 -2.59
N PHE A 42 -1.59 -2.11 -2.50
CA PHE A 42 -1.49 -1.05 -1.49
C PHE A 42 -1.59 -1.56 -0.05
N ASP A 43 -2.42 -2.58 0.19
CA ASP A 43 -2.54 -3.22 1.49
C ASP A 43 -1.25 -3.99 1.84
N ALA A 44 -0.65 -4.66 0.88
CA ALA A 44 0.63 -5.36 1.05
C ALA A 44 1.78 -4.39 1.36
N ASP A 45 1.84 -3.25 0.67
CA ASP A 45 2.82 -2.18 0.94
C ASP A 45 2.67 -1.64 2.36
N ALA A 46 1.42 -1.35 2.80
CA ALA A 46 1.17 -0.85 4.14
C ALA A 46 1.61 -1.85 5.23
N LYS A 47 1.33 -3.13 5.04
CA LYS A 47 1.79 -4.21 5.94
C LYS A 47 3.31 -4.32 5.98
N SER A 48 3.96 -4.24 4.82
CA SER A 48 5.42 -4.27 4.72
C SER A 48 6.04 -3.09 5.45
N ASN A 49 5.52 -1.88 5.22
CA ASN A 49 5.96 -0.67 5.90
C ASN A 49 5.77 -0.75 7.42
N ALA A 50 4.64 -1.28 7.89
CA ALA A 50 4.40 -1.49 9.32
C ALA A 50 5.46 -2.42 9.96
N ARG A 51 5.79 -3.52 9.28
CA ARG A 51 6.81 -4.48 9.77
C ARG A 51 8.22 -3.90 9.75
N ASN A 52 8.57 -3.17 8.68
CA ASN A 52 9.87 -2.51 8.58
C ASN A 52 10.04 -1.48 9.70
N VAL A 53 9.03 -0.63 9.92
CA VAL A 53 9.04 0.36 11.01
C VAL A 53 9.04 -0.34 12.36
N GLN A 54 8.33 -1.44 12.54
CA GLN A 54 8.40 -2.24 13.77
C GLN A 54 9.83 -2.69 14.08
N THR A 55 10.56 -3.18 13.08
CA THR A 55 11.97 -3.60 13.27
C THR A 55 12.85 -2.44 13.70
N LEU A 56 12.67 -1.24 13.11
CA LEU A 56 13.42 -0.05 13.49
C LEU A 56 13.08 0.41 14.91
N VAL A 57 11.80 0.40 15.28
CA VAL A 57 11.33 0.77 16.63
C VAL A 57 11.88 -0.21 17.67
N GLU A 58 11.85 -1.52 17.42
CA GLU A 58 12.42 -2.53 18.32
C GLU A 58 13.94 -2.34 18.49
N SER A 59 14.67 -2.09 17.39
CA SER A 59 16.10 -1.80 17.44
C SER A 59 16.40 -0.56 18.28
N CYS A 60 15.62 0.50 18.10
CA CYS A 60 15.72 1.74 18.89
C CYS A 60 15.42 1.47 20.39
N GLY A 61 14.36 0.73 20.69
CA GLY A 61 14.00 0.39 22.06
C GLY A 61 15.07 -0.46 22.77
N ILE A 62 15.69 -1.41 22.09
CA ILE A 62 16.80 -2.19 22.62
C ILE A 62 17.98 -1.28 23.01
N ALA A 63 18.31 -0.30 22.16
CA ALA A 63 19.36 0.67 22.43
C ALA A 63 19.03 1.59 23.63
N ASN A 64 17.74 1.78 23.96
CA ASN A 64 17.22 2.61 25.05
C ASN A 64 16.69 1.78 26.23
N ALA A 65 17.18 0.58 26.45
CA ALA A 65 16.82 -0.31 27.59
C ALA A 65 15.30 -0.58 27.70
N GLY A 66 14.60 -0.70 26.57
CA GLY A 66 13.15 -0.96 26.52
C GLY A 66 12.28 0.30 26.48
N ASP A 67 12.86 1.48 26.52
CA ASP A 67 12.11 2.74 26.41
C ASP A 67 11.95 3.17 24.95
N PHE A 68 10.73 3.21 24.46
CA PHE A 68 10.36 3.61 23.10
C PHE A 68 9.99 5.09 22.98
N THR A 69 10.03 5.88 24.04
CA THR A 69 9.60 7.29 24.08
C THR A 69 10.28 8.12 23.00
N ASN A 70 11.58 7.88 22.78
CA ASN A 70 12.41 8.56 21.77
C ASN A 70 12.54 7.75 20.44
N CYS A 71 11.61 6.85 20.14
CA CYS A 71 11.62 6.01 18.96
C CYS A 71 10.40 6.28 18.05
N THR A 72 10.01 7.54 17.88
CA THR A 72 8.76 7.91 17.20
C THR A 72 8.95 8.64 15.86
N THR A 73 10.16 9.08 15.56
CA THR A 73 10.47 9.80 14.32
C THR A 73 11.52 9.09 13.47
N ALA A 74 11.52 9.33 12.18
CA ALA A 74 12.49 8.74 11.24
C ALA A 74 13.95 9.03 11.65
N ALA A 75 14.24 10.23 12.14
CA ALA A 75 15.56 10.60 12.61
C ALA A 75 15.99 9.82 13.88
N GLN A 76 15.08 9.63 14.84
CA GLN A 76 15.33 8.86 16.06
C GLN A 76 15.53 7.36 15.77
N LEU A 77 14.90 6.86 14.71
CA LEU A 77 15.05 5.46 14.27
C LEU A 77 16.31 5.21 13.43
N GLY A 78 17.09 6.26 13.14
CA GLY A 78 18.30 6.16 12.34
C GLY A 78 18.08 5.93 10.84
N ASP A 79 16.83 6.00 10.36
CA ASP A 79 16.47 5.89 8.95
C ASP A 79 15.60 7.09 8.52
N PRO A 80 16.21 8.17 8.00
CA PRO A 80 15.47 9.34 7.51
C PRO A 80 14.55 9.03 6.33
N SER A 81 14.74 7.90 5.64
CA SER A 81 13.91 7.46 4.52
C SER A 81 12.67 6.68 4.94
N ALA A 82 12.60 6.27 6.20
CA ALA A 82 11.46 5.53 6.74
C ALA A 82 10.14 6.30 6.53
N PRO A 83 9.06 5.62 6.09
CA PRO A 83 7.80 6.27 5.74
C PRO A 83 6.99 6.72 6.97
N ILE A 84 7.64 7.39 7.93
CA ILE A 84 7.03 7.83 9.18
C ILE A 84 6.18 9.09 8.94
N GLY A 85 5.00 9.12 9.53
CA GLY A 85 4.08 10.26 9.46
C GLY A 85 2.61 9.84 9.40
N ALA A 86 1.74 10.82 9.22
CA ALA A 86 0.31 10.61 9.05
C ALA A 86 -0.08 10.53 7.57
N GLY A 87 -1.17 9.83 7.27
CA GLY A 87 -1.79 9.77 5.94
C GLY A 87 -1.48 8.50 5.14
N ALA A 88 -2.05 8.43 3.94
CA ALA A 88 -1.97 7.27 3.06
C ALA A 88 -0.53 6.94 2.64
N GLY A 89 -0.13 5.70 2.81
CA GLY A 89 1.23 5.22 2.52
C GLY A 89 2.25 5.54 3.61
N LYS A 90 1.83 6.10 4.74
CA LYS A 90 2.67 6.44 5.88
C LYS A 90 2.38 5.55 7.09
N VAL A 91 3.30 5.58 8.03
CA VAL A 91 3.24 4.82 9.29
C VAL A 91 3.37 5.80 10.46
N ALA A 92 2.35 5.86 11.30
CA ALA A 92 2.36 6.62 12.53
C ALA A 92 2.81 5.73 13.70
N ILE A 93 3.64 6.28 14.58
CA ILE A 93 4.04 5.66 15.83
C ILE A 93 3.43 6.48 16.97
N THR A 94 2.64 5.86 17.83
CA THR A 94 1.93 6.48 18.95
C THR A 94 2.03 5.63 20.20
N GLY A 95 1.68 6.19 21.37
CA GLY A 95 1.68 5.45 22.62
C GLY A 95 3.05 4.86 22.99
N ALA A 96 4.13 5.47 22.51
CA ALA A 96 5.49 5.03 22.81
C ALA A 96 5.83 5.35 24.27
N GLY A 97 6.34 4.37 24.98
CA GLY A 97 6.69 4.44 26.39
C GLY A 97 7.55 3.26 26.82
N GLN A 98 7.62 2.99 28.12
CA GLN A 98 8.35 1.82 28.64
C GLN A 98 7.65 0.54 28.16
N ASP A 99 8.38 -0.29 27.38
CA ASP A 99 7.93 -1.59 26.86
C ASP A 99 6.61 -1.57 26.04
N ALA A 100 6.20 -0.39 25.53
CA ALA A 100 4.95 -0.25 24.80
C ALA A 100 5.05 0.72 23.61
N TYR A 101 4.36 0.41 22.50
CA TYR A 101 4.14 1.32 21.38
C TYR A 101 2.96 0.84 20.51
N VAL A 102 2.44 1.73 19.68
CA VAL A 102 1.44 1.43 18.65
C VAL A 102 1.95 1.93 17.31
N ILE A 103 2.01 1.05 16.32
CA ILE A 103 2.36 1.36 14.93
C ILE A 103 1.09 1.26 14.09
N THR A 104 0.73 2.33 13.40
CA THR A 104 -0.43 2.38 12.51
C THR A 104 0.01 2.70 11.09
N ALA A 105 0.00 1.71 10.21
CA ALA A 105 0.24 1.90 8.78
C ALA A 105 -1.08 2.17 8.06
N THR A 106 -1.13 3.28 7.31
CA THR A 106 -2.31 3.68 6.53
C THR A 106 -2.10 3.28 5.08
N SER A 107 -2.95 2.37 4.57
CA SER A 107 -2.94 1.96 3.17
C SER A 107 -3.40 3.09 2.25
N LYS A 108 -2.97 3.06 0.99
CA LYS A 108 -3.54 3.89 -0.07
C LYS A 108 -4.87 3.34 -0.58
N SER A 109 -5.20 2.07 -0.30
CA SER A 109 -6.50 1.50 -0.59
C SER A 109 -7.57 2.04 0.37
N LYS A 110 -8.81 2.08 -0.09
CA LYS A 110 -9.93 2.62 0.67
C LYS A 110 -10.99 1.55 0.93
N SER A 111 -11.70 1.71 2.05
CA SER A 111 -12.98 1.07 2.33
C SER A 111 -14.01 2.18 2.48
N GLY A 112 -14.82 2.40 1.43
CA GLY A 112 -15.67 3.58 1.33
C GLY A 112 -14.84 4.88 1.24
N ALA A 113 -15.10 5.83 2.12
CA ALA A 113 -14.41 7.12 2.17
C ALA A 113 -13.08 7.10 2.93
N THR A 114 -12.81 6.06 3.73
CA THR A 114 -11.65 5.97 4.63
C THR A 114 -10.59 5.02 4.11
N ASN A 115 -9.33 5.33 4.40
CA ASN A 115 -8.23 4.43 4.09
C ASN A 115 -8.22 3.25 5.08
N LYS A 116 -7.85 2.07 4.61
CA LYS A 116 -7.61 0.91 5.47
C LYS A 116 -6.37 1.13 6.33
N THR A 117 -6.39 0.66 7.57
CA THR A 117 -5.23 0.73 8.45
C THR A 117 -4.83 -0.64 8.99
N PHE A 118 -3.54 -0.82 9.19
CA PHE A 118 -2.93 -2.01 9.77
C PHE A 118 -2.17 -1.57 11.02
N VAL A 119 -2.55 -2.12 12.16
CA VAL A 119 -2.04 -1.70 13.48
C VAL A 119 -1.26 -2.84 14.11
N ILE A 120 -0.08 -2.51 14.62
CA ILE A 120 0.71 -3.38 15.48
C ILE A 120 0.79 -2.70 16.83
N THR A 121 0.28 -3.34 17.85
CA THR A 121 0.34 -2.86 19.25
C THR A 121 1.26 -3.77 20.04
N LYS A 122 2.28 -3.21 20.68
CA LYS A 122 3.10 -3.89 21.68
C LYS A 122 2.72 -3.39 23.06
N SER A 123 2.58 -4.29 24.01
CA SER A 123 2.39 -3.97 25.43
C SER A 123 3.03 -5.05 26.30
N ILE A 124 3.34 -4.71 27.55
CA ILE A 124 3.92 -5.63 28.53
C ILE A 124 3.00 -6.85 28.73
N ALA A 125 1.69 -6.65 28.78
CA ALA A 125 0.73 -7.70 29.09
C ALA A 125 0.38 -8.63 27.93
N ALA A 126 0.37 -8.11 26.69
CA ALA A 126 -0.16 -8.83 25.52
C ALA A 126 0.91 -9.19 24.48
N GLY A 127 2.18 -8.78 24.67
CA GLY A 127 3.19 -8.89 23.62
C GLY A 127 2.82 -8.05 22.41
N SER A 128 3.11 -8.55 21.18
CA SER A 128 2.79 -7.85 19.95
C SER A 128 1.51 -8.37 19.33
N VAL A 129 0.48 -7.55 19.27
CA VAL A 129 -0.83 -7.86 18.68
C VAL A 129 -1.01 -7.11 17.36
N LYS A 130 -1.56 -7.77 16.35
CA LYS A 130 -1.83 -7.20 15.03
C LYS A 130 -3.33 -7.10 14.80
N THR A 131 -3.80 -5.92 14.41
CA THR A 131 -5.19 -5.67 14.04
C THR A 131 -5.27 -4.92 12.70
N ALA A 132 -6.41 -5.00 12.03
CA ALA A 132 -6.64 -4.28 10.78
C ALA A 132 -8.06 -3.73 10.74
N THR A 133 -8.28 -2.63 10.03
CA THR A 133 -9.59 -1.98 9.86
C THR A 133 -10.00 -1.89 8.39
N GLY A 134 -11.27 -1.59 8.13
CA GLY A 134 -11.79 -1.42 6.78
C GLY A 134 -11.94 -2.72 5.99
N GLY A 135 -12.24 -3.84 6.67
CA GLY A 135 -12.37 -5.16 6.01
C GLY A 135 -11.03 -5.73 5.53
N ALA A 136 -9.92 -5.19 6.02
CA ALA A 136 -8.58 -5.71 5.75
C ALA A 136 -8.22 -6.85 6.73
N SER A 137 -7.26 -7.69 6.33
CA SER A 137 -6.65 -8.73 7.17
C SER A 137 -5.13 -8.64 7.14
N TRP A 138 -4.47 -9.10 8.19
CA TRP A 138 -3.01 -9.22 8.24
C TRP A 138 -2.49 -10.37 7.40
#